data_8e79ed946be27d53239e95fcd727a1b5
#
_entry.id   8e79ed946be27d53239e95fcd727a1b5
#
_cell.length_a   1.000
_cell.length_b   1.000
_cell.length_c   1.000
_cell.angle_alpha   90.00
_cell.angle_beta   90.00
_cell.angle_gamma   90.00
#
_symmetry.space_group_name_H-M   'P 1'
#
loop_
_entity.id
_entity.type
_entity.pdbx_description
1 polymer ?
#
loop_
_entity_poly.entity_id
_entity_poly.type
_entity_poly.pdbx_seq_one_letter_code
_entity_poly.pdbx_strand_id
1 'polypeptide(L)'
;AVRLTNEYIGSLPSRKGKKEEYIIRNYDVGTDTISHVFTVAMPGDKGMVNLMLENNAKFSDKEQLALNIWGQMLRNRLFAIVREQESATYGVNVEANSITFPYRKATMMIGFETQRDKVERMKEMIYKELDRSQHELFTQEELTPILVSIKLSRSQAEENIGIDYWMNVLNTYAEYGEDVTDHSDKLLEGMTVEDVRDVVWKFLKKVKVRDWVIKSEEADPLSDWEK
;
A
#
# COMPACT_ATOMS: atom_id res chain seq x y z
N ALA A 1 8.70 34.95 11.40
CA ALA A 1 8.23 33.72 12.04
C ALA A 1 9.03 33.41 13.31
N VAL A 2 10.35 33.12 13.24
CA VAL A 2 11.18 32.68 14.38
C VAL A 2 11.09 33.59 15.61
N ARG A 3 11.15 34.95 15.42
CA ARG A 3 11.04 35.90 16.53
C ARG A 3 9.71 35.76 17.28
N LEU A 4 8.60 35.69 16.56
CA LEU A 4 7.27 35.55 17.16
C LEU A 4 7.08 34.18 17.83
N THR A 5 7.60 33.12 17.22
CA THR A 5 7.57 31.78 17.81
C THR A 5 8.32 31.75 19.14
N ASN A 6 9.52 32.33 19.19
CA ASN A 6 10.30 32.43 20.43
C ASN A 6 9.63 33.31 21.49
N GLU A 7 9.00 34.41 21.07
CA GLU A 7 8.33 35.36 21.96
C GLU A 7 7.05 34.76 22.58
N TYR A 8 6.23 34.06 21.79
CA TYR A 8 4.92 33.60 22.23
C TYR A 8 4.87 32.13 22.64
N ILE A 9 5.72 31.28 22.04
CA ILE A 9 5.76 29.84 22.33
C ILE A 9 6.98 29.48 23.16
N GLY A 10 8.17 29.97 22.75
CA GLY A 10 9.43 29.69 23.47
C GLY A 10 9.51 30.33 24.86
N SER A 11 8.70 31.37 25.14
CA SER A 11 8.58 31.98 26.47
C SER A 11 7.62 31.28 27.42
N LEU A 12 6.86 30.28 26.92
CA LEU A 12 5.96 29.53 27.78
C LEU A 12 6.74 28.79 28.87
N PRO A 13 6.28 28.82 30.13
CA PRO A 13 6.97 28.16 31.22
C PRO A 13 7.02 26.65 30.95
N SER A 14 8.24 26.09 30.84
CA SER A 14 8.40 24.65 30.76
C SER A 14 8.07 24.01 32.11
N ARG A 15 7.04 23.20 32.15
CA ARG A 15 6.80 22.32 33.28
C ARG A 15 7.54 21.01 33.02
N LYS A 16 8.19 20.45 34.05
CA LYS A 16 8.62 19.06 34.03
C LYS A 16 7.36 18.18 34.02
N GLY A 17 6.74 18.05 32.86
CA GLY A 17 5.62 17.15 32.65
C GLY A 17 6.08 15.70 32.74
N LYS A 18 5.23 14.80 33.20
CA LYS A 18 5.41 13.38 32.94
C LYS A 18 5.33 13.18 31.43
N LYS A 19 6.23 12.36 30.89
CA LYS A 19 6.13 11.89 29.51
C LYS A 19 4.76 11.20 29.38
N GLU A 20 4.03 11.52 28.32
CA GLU A 20 2.75 10.86 28.06
C GLU A 20 2.97 9.36 27.95
N GLU A 21 2.14 8.62 28.70
CA GLU A 21 2.12 7.16 28.64
C GLU A 21 0.93 6.76 27.76
N TYR A 22 1.17 5.92 26.77
CA TYR A 22 0.13 5.38 25.92
C TYR A 22 0.20 3.85 25.87
N ILE A 23 -0.95 3.22 25.75
CA ILE A 23 -1.05 1.77 25.62
C ILE A 23 -1.11 1.44 24.13
N ILE A 24 -0.08 0.77 23.63
CA ILE A 24 -0.10 0.22 22.29
C ILE A 24 -1.12 -0.94 22.26
N ARG A 25 -2.22 -0.71 21.58
CA ARG A 25 -3.21 -1.75 21.30
C ARG A 25 -2.92 -2.35 19.94
N ASN A 26 -2.14 -3.42 19.92
CA ASN A 26 -1.95 -4.19 18.70
C ASN A 26 -3.13 -5.15 18.56
N TYR A 27 -3.98 -4.90 17.59
CA TYR A 27 -5.01 -5.86 17.18
C TYR A 27 -4.36 -6.89 16.27
N ASP A 28 -3.78 -7.94 16.87
CA ASP A 28 -3.33 -9.10 16.11
C ASP A 28 -4.57 -9.90 15.70
N VAL A 29 -4.95 -9.74 14.46
CA VAL A 29 -6.14 -10.36 13.87
C VAL A 29 -5.80 -11.77 13.41
N GLY A 30 -5.37 -12.60 14.33
CA GLY A 30 -5.11 -14.02 14.08
C GLY A 30 -3.95 -14.34 13.14
N THR A 31 -3.62 -15.60 13.03
CA THR A 31 -2.51 -16.12 12.17
C THR A 31 -3.01 -16.67 10.84
N ASP A 32 -4.31 -16.87 10.69
CA ASP A 32 -4.87 -17.63 9.58
C ASP A 32 -5.23 -16.75 8.39
N THR A 33 -5.15 -17.32 7.21
CA THR A 33 -5.74 -16.73 5.99
C THR A 33 -7.25 -16.74 6.16
N ILE A 34 -7.86 -15.57 6.04
CA ILE A 34 -9.30 -15.39 6.19
C ILE A 34 -9.86 -14.99 4.84
N SER A 35 -10.87 -15.72 4.38
CA SER A 35 -11.63 -15.39 3.16
C SER A 35 -13.09 -15.19 3.53
N HIS A 36 -13.66 -14.06 3.13
CA HIS A 36 -15.06 -13.76 3.30
C HIS A 36 -15.70 -13.40 1.96
N VAL A 37 -16.82 -14.03 1.69
CA VAL A 37 -17.66 -13.70 0.52
C VAL A 37 -18.98 -13.13 0.99
N PHE A 38 -19.30 -11.94 0.52
CA PHE A 38 -20.56 -11.26 0.78
C PHE A 38 -21.37 -11.16 -0.49
N THR A 39 -22.66 -11.45 -0.40
CA THR A 39 -23.61 -11.21 -1.49
C THR A 39 -24.48 -10.03 -1.10
N VAL A 40 -24.57 -9.03 -1.97
CA VAL A 40 -25.33 -7.80 -1.70
C VAL A 40 -26.16 -7.40 -2.93
N ALA A 41 -27.31 -6.80 -2.68
CA ALA A 41 -28.13 -6.22 -3.73
C ALA A 41 -27.41 -4.99 -4.31
N MET A 42 -26.87 -5.13 -5.52
CA MET A 42 -26.26 -4.03 -6.28
C MET A 42 -26.57 -4.17 -7.77
N PRO A 43 -26.66 -3.06 -8.50
CA PRO A 43 -26.97 -3.08 -9.92
C PRO A 43 -25.89 -3.79 -10.74
N GLY A 44 -26.34 -4.66 -11.65
CA GLY A 44 -25.47 -5.35 -12.62
C GLY A 44 -24.76 -6.59 -12.05
N ASP A 45 -24.11 -7.31 -12.94
CA ASP A 45 -23.33 -8.51 -12.64
C ASP A 45 -21.92 -8.12 -12.23
N LYS A 46 -21.71 -7.83 -10.93
CA LYS A 46 -20.46 -7.29 -10.41
C LYS A 46 -19.88 -8.16 -9.29
N GLY A 47 -18.54 -8.21 -9.29
CA GLY A 47 -17.74 -8.71 -8.20
C GLY A 47 -16.64 -7.72 -7.86
N MET A 48 -16.46 -7.45 -6.57
CA MET A 48 -15.39 -6.63 -6.03
C MET A 48 -14.52 -7.51 -5.14
N VAL A 49 -13.21 -7.42 -5.30
CA VAL A 49 -12.25 -8.18 -4.51
C VAL A 49 -11.24 -7.23 -3.88
N ASN A 50 -10.99 -7.42 -2.60
CA ASN A 50 -9.91 -6.79 -1.88
C ASN A 50 -9.06 -7.86 -1.20
N LEU A 51 -7.82 -7.97 -1.63
CA LEU A 51 -6.81 -8.82 -1.02
C LEU A 51 -5.90 -7.95 -0.15
N MET A 52 -5.88 -8.20 1.13
CA MET A 52 -4.97 -7.55 2.07
C MET A 52 -3.88 -8.54 2.47
N LEU A 53 -2.67 -8.22 2.11
CA LEU A 53 -1.47 -8.94 2.52
C LEU A 53 -0.80 -8.16 3.65
N GLU A 54 -0.43 -8.85 4.71
CA GLU A 54 0.10 -8.23 5.91
C GLU A 54 1.32 -8.97 6.45
N ASN A 55 2.36 -8.22 6.82
CA ASN A 55 3.56 -8.76 7.44
C ASN A 55 4.04 -7.83 8.57
N ASN A 56 4.33 -8.41 9.73
CA ASN A 56 4.77 -7.68 10.93
C ASN A 56 6.31 -7.62 11.07
N ALA A 57 7.06 -7.96 10.02
CA ALA A 57 8.51 -7.82 10.05
C ALA A 57 8.93 -6.34 10.09
N LYS A 58 10.12 -6.11 10.60
CA LYS A 58 10.75 -4.80 10.56
C LYS A 58 11.33 -4.56 9.18
N PHE A 59 10.93 -3.47 8.54
CA PHE A 59 11.48 -2.97 7.29
C PHE A 59 12.28 -1.70 7.56
N SER A 60 13.49 -1.61 7.02
CA SER A 60 14.28 -0.37 6.99
C SER A 60 13.67 0.60 5.97
N ASP A 61 14.10 1.86 5.97
CA ASP A 61 13.59 2.88 5.04
C ASP A 61 13.83 2.49 3.58
N LYS A 62 15.00 1.91 3.28
CA LYS A 62 15.29 1.37 1.94
C LYS A 62 14.33 0.24 1.58
N GLU A 63 14.06 -0.67 2.52
CA GLU A 63 13.12 -1.78 2.29
C GLU A 63 11.68 -1.29 2.16
N GLN A 64 11.29 -0.25 2.89
CA GLN A 64 9.96 0.36 2.75
C GLN A 64 9.79 1.01 1.36
N LEU A 65 10.82 1.72 0.89
CA LEU A 65 10.84 2.26 -0.46
C LEU A 65 10.79 1.14 -1.51
N ALA A 66 11.58 0.08 -1.34
CA ALA A 66 11.55 -1.07 -2.24
C ALA A 66 10.19 -1.80 -2.25
N LEU A 67 9.52 -1.88 -1.10
CA LEU A 67 8.16 -2.43 -1.00
C LEU A 67 7.14 -1.58 -1.81
N ASN A 68 7.23 -0.28 -1.71
CA ASN A 68 6.39 0.63 -2.48
C ASN A 68 6.66 0.51 -4.00
N ILE A 69 7.93 0.43 -4.38
CA ILE A 69 8.34 0.21 -5.77
C ILE A 69 7.78 -1.13 -6.27
N TRP A 70 7.91 -2.20 -5.49
CA TRP A 70 7.32 -3.49 -5.86
C TRP A 70 5.80 -3.40 -6.05
N GLY A 71 5.09 -2.69 -5.17
CA GLY A 71 3.65 -2.48 -5.34
C GLY A 71 3.30 -1.84 -6.69
N GLN A 72 4.08 -0.85 -7.13
CA GLN A 72 3.89 -0.22 -8.44
C GLN A 72 4.23 -1.17 -9.61
N MET A 73 5.31 -1.94 -9.50
CA MET A 73 5.70 -2.94 -10.50
C MET A 73 4.63 -4.04 -10.62
N LEU A 74 4.16 -4.56 -9.49
CA LEU A 74 3.09 -5.55 -9.43
C LEU A 74 1.80 -5.02 -10.05
N ARG A 75 1.43 -3.77 -9.75
CA ARG A 75 0.27 -3.12 -10.36
C ARG A 75 0.37 -3.09 -11.89
N ASN A 76 1.54 -2.71 -12.42
CA ASN A 76 1.76 -2.64 -13.86
C ASN A 76 1.65 -4.02 -14.53
N ARG A 77 2.23 -5.06 -13.93
CA ARG A 77 2.11 -6.44 -14.42
C ARG A 77 0.67 -6.95 -14.37
N LEU A 78 -0.01 -6.77 -13.25
CA LEU A 78 -1.40 -7.19 -13.10
C LEU A 78 -2.32 -6.45 -14.08
N PHE A 79 -2.09 -5.15 -14.30
CA PHE A 79 -2.84 -4.38 -15.28
C PHE A 79 -2.66 -4.93 -16.70
N ALA A 80 -1.43 -5.27 -17.10
CA ALA A 80 -1.16 -5.89 -18.39
C ALA A 80 -1.86 -7.24 -18.54
N ILE A 81 -1.75 -8.12 -17.54
CA ILE A 81 -2.38 -9.45 -17.52
C ILE A 81 -3.90 -9.34 -17.67
N VAL A 82 -4.52 -8.48 -16.88
CA VAL A 82 -5.98 -8.30 -16.89
C VAL A 82 -6.46 -7.73 -18.23
N ARG A 83 -5.73 -6.77 -18.80
CA ARG A 83 -6.04 -6.19 -20.10
C ARG A 83 -5.97 -7.20 -21.24
N GLU A 84 -4.93 -8.05 -21.24
CA GLU A 84 -4.72 -9.03 -22.30
C GLU A 84 -5.71 -10.19 -22.24
N GLN A 85 -6.03 -10.68 -21.04
CA GLN A 85 -6.81 -11.90 -20.89
C GLN A 85 -8.31 -11.68 -20.81
N GLU A 86 -8.76 -10.55 -20.30
CA GLU A 86 -10.18 -10.36 -20.00
C GLU A 86 -10.86 -9.32 -20.86
N SER A 87 -10.13 -8.60 -21.72
CA SER A 87 -10.69 -7.45 -22.48
C SER A 87 -11.49 -6.48 -21.59
N ALA A 88 -11.27 -6.58 -20.28
CA ALA A 88 -12.05 -5.88 -19.29
C ALA A 88 -11.41 -4.51 -19.01
N THR A 89 -12.24 -3.52 -18.90
CA THR A 89 -11.90 -2.13 -18.60
C THR A 89 -11.59 -1.89 -17.12
N TYR A 90 -11.63 -2.94 -16.32
CA TYR A 90 -11.50 -2.83 -14.85
C TYR A 90 -10.03 -2.77 -14.46
N GLY A 91 -9.67 -1.70 -13.77
CA GLY A 91 -8.31 -1.52 -13.26
C GLY A 91 -8.03 -2.41 -12.05
N VAL A 92 -6.78 -2.80 -11.90
CA VAL A 92 -6.27 -3.36 -10.65
C VAL A 92 -5.57 -2.25 -9.88
N ASN A 93 -5.96 -2.05 -8.63
CA ASN A 93 -5.25 -1.15 -7.72
C ASN A 93 -4.32 -1.97 -6.82
N VAL A 94 -3.09 -1.51 -6.65
CA VAL A 94 -2.13 -2.10 -5.71
C VAL A 94 -1.52 -0.98 -4.89
N GLU A 95 -1.68 -1.06 -3.59
CA GLU A 95 -1.14 -0.11 -2.64
C GLU A 95 -0.27 -0.84 -1.61
N ALA A 96 1.00 -0.49 -1.55
CA ALA A 96 1.93 -1.01 -0.57
C ALA A 96 2.31 0.07 0.43
N ASN A 97 2.09 -0.19 1.70
CA ASN A 97 2.35 0.73 2.79
C ASN A 97 3.14 0.05 3.92
N SER A 98 3.90 0.84 4.64
CA SER A 98 4.51 0.40 5.88
C SER A 98 4.31 1.45 6.96
N ILE A 99 4.02 0.98 8.16
CA ILE A 99 3.92 1.80 9.36
C ILE A 99 4.97 1.31 10.38
N THR A 100 5.59 2.25 11.06
CA THR A 100 6.58 1.94 12.10
C THR A 100 6.02 2.18 13.49
N PHE A 101 5.02 3.02 13.62
CA PHE A 101 4.39 3.38 14.87
C PHE A 101 2.85 3.31 14.77
N PRO A 102 2.12 2.89 15.81
CA PRO A 102 2.59 2.45 17.13
C PRO A 102 3.21 1.04 17.13
N TYR A 103 3.01 0.29 16.07
CA TYR A 103 3.60 -1.04 15.87
C TYR A 103 4.01 -1.19 14.40
N ARG A 104 5.05 -1.95 14.19
CA ARG A 104 5.60 -2.18 12.84
C ARG A 104 4.71 -3.13 12.07
N LYS A 105 4.32 -2.69 10.88
CA LYS A 105 3.46 -3.44 9.99
C LYS A 105 3.69 -2.99 8.55
N ALA A 106 3.88 -3.94 7.66
CA ALA A 106 3.83 -3.70 6.23
C ALA A 106 2.57 -4.35 5.66
N THR A 107 1.89 -3.63 4.80
CA THR A 107 0.65 -4.08 4.16
C THR A 107 0.72 -3.85 2.67
N MET A 108 0.10 -4.75 1.91
CA MET A 108 -0.20 -4.55 0.50
C MET A 108 -1.68 -4.84 0.29
N MET A 109 -2.37 -3.89 -0.30
CA MET A 109 -3.77 -4.06 -0.68
C MET A 109 -3.85 -4.17 -2.20
N ILE A 110 -4.51 -5.23 -2.68
CA ILE A 110 -4.78 -5.45 -4.09
C ILE A 110 -6.29 -5.46 -4.26
N GLY A 111 -6.82 -4.47 -4.97
CA GLY A 111 -8.25 -4.30 -5.21
C GLY A 111 -8.57 -4.35 -6.68
N PHE A 112 -9.67 -4.99 -7.05
CA PHE A 112 -10.19 -4.97 -8.41
C PHE A 112 -11.71 -5.17 -8.44
N GLU A 113 -12.29 -4.70 -9.53
CA GLU A 113 -13.70 -4.96 -9.87
C GLU A 113 -13.77 -5.79 -11.15
N THR A 114 -14.71 -6.71 -11.21
CA THR A 114 -14.93 -7.59 -12.36
C THR A 114 -16.39 -8.07 -12.44
N GLN A 115 -16.71 -8.90 -13.40
CA GLN A 115 -17.96 -9.64 -13.42
C GLN A 115 -17.94 -10.71 -12.32
N ARG A 116 -19.10 -11.02 -11.75
CA ARG A 116 -19.26 -11.94 -10.62
C ARG A 116 -18.68 -13.32 -10.89
N ASP A 117 -18.88 -13.84 -12.09
CA ASP A 117 -18.41 -15.16 -12.55
C ASP A 117 -16.89 -15.22 -12.76
N LYS A 118 -16.22 -14.06 -12.96
CA LYS A 118 -14.79 -13.96 -13.21
C LYS A 118 -13.94 -13.76 -11.95
N VAL A 119 -14.56 -13.55 -10.81
CA VAL A 119 -13.87 -13.24 -9.55
C VAL A 119 -12.79 -14.27 -9.22
N GLU A 120 -13.12 -15.56 -9.25
CA GLU A 120 -12.16 -16.61 -8.86
C GLU A 120 -11.00 -16.71 -9.84
N ARG A 121 -11.26 -16.58 -11.13
CA ARG A 121 -10.22 -16.57 -12.16
C ARG A 121 -9.26 -15.41 -11.99
N MET A 122 -9.77 -14.21 -11.69
CA MET A 122 -8.93 -13.05 -11.45
C MET A 122 -8.11 -13.19 -10.16
N LYS A 123 -8.68 -13.75 -9.09
CA LYS A 123 -7.92 -14.09 -7.88
C LYS A 123 -6.77 -15.05 -8.20
N GLU A 124 -7.02 -16.09 -8.97
CA GLU A 124 -5.97 -17.03 -9.38
C GLU A 124 -4.84 -16.34 -10.16
N MET A 125 -5.15 -15.41 -11.05
CA MET A 125 -4.13 -14.64 -11.78
C MET A 125 -3.27 -13.80 -10.84
N ILE A 126 -3.88 -13.16 -9.84
CA ILE A 126 -3.16 -12.38 -8.85
C ILE A 126 -2.25 -13.27 -8.02
N TYR A 127 -2.75 -14.40 -7.52
CA TYR A 127 -1.92 -15.34 -6.74
C TYR A 127 -0.76 -15.92 -7.57
N LYS A 128 -0.97 -16.22 -8.84
CA LYS A 128 0.10 -16.64 -9.75
C LYS A 128 1.17 -15.56 -9.93
N GLU A 129 0.77 -14.29 -10.05
CA GLU A 129 1.75 -13.21 -10.19
C GLU A 129 2.48 -12.92 -8.87
N LEU A 130 1.82 -13.08 -7.73
CA LEU A 130 2.49 -13.02 -6.42
C LEU A 130 3.52 -14.15 -6.26
N ASP A 131 3.17 -15.36 -6.65
CA ASP A 131 4.09 -16.50 -6.64
C ASP A 131 5.25 -16.28 -7.62
N ARG A 132 4.95 -15.82 -8.83
CA ARG A 132 5.96 -15.45 -9.83
C ARG A 132 6.93 -14.39 -9.30
N SER A 133 6.44 -13.40 -8.57
CA SER A 133 7.25 -12.35 -7.94
C SER A 133 8.27 -12.89 -6.93
N GLN A 134 8.06 -14.08 -6.38
CA GLN A 134 9.03 -14.74 -5.50
C GLN A 134 10.14 -15.47 -6.26
N HIS A 135 9.88 -15.91 -7.48
CA HIS A 135 10.77 -16.81 -8.23
C HIS A 135 11.46 -16.13 -9.40
N GLU A 136 10.86 -15.07 -9.94
CA GLU A 136 11.39 -14.35 -11.10
C GLU A 136 11.78 -12.93 -10.71
N LEU A 137 12.97 -12.52 -11.10
CA LEU A 137 13.43 -11.15 -10.93
C LEU A 137 12.61 -10.17 -11.77
N PHE A 138 12.37 -9.01 -11.22
CA PHE A 138 11.95 -7.86 -12.02
C PHE A 138 13.11 -7.40 -12.90
N THR A 139 12.80 -6.79 -14.04
CA THR A 139 13.83 -6.30 -14.94
C THR A 139 14.18 -4.85 -14.64
N GLN A 140 15.36 -4.42 -15.08
CA GLN A 140 15.73 -3.01 -15.00
C GLN A 140 14.79 -2.12 -15.81
N GLU A 141 14.23 -2.65 -16.91
CA GLU A 141 13.26 -1.96 -17.77
C GLU A 141 11.94 -1.70 -17.04
N GLU A 142 11.53 -2.58 -16.12
CA GLU A 142 10.36 -2.37 -15.26
C GLU A 142 10.67 -1.38 -14.12
N LEU A 143 11.87 -1.43 -13.54
CA LEU A 143 12.27 -0.61 -12.40
C LEU A 143 12.48 0.86 -12.80
N THR A 144 13.21 1.12 -13.88
CA THR A 144 13.65 2.46 -14.28
C THR A 144 12.50 3.48 -14.40
N PRO A 145 11.38 3.18 -15.09
CA PRO A 145 10.28 4.13 -15.19
C PRO A 145 9.65 4.50 -13.84
N ILE A 146 9.63 3.57 -12.90
CA ILE A 146 9.08 3.79 -11.56
C ILE A 146 10.00 4.72 -10.77
N LEU A 147 11.32 4.50 -10.80
CA LEU A 147 12.28 5.39 -10.15
C LEU A 147 12.19 6.81 -10.69
N VAL A 148 12.08 6.97 -12.02
CA VAL A 148 11.88 8.27 -12.66
C VAL A 148 10.57 8.92 -12.20
N SER A 149 9.48 8.17 -12.16
CA SER A 149 8.17 8.67 -11.72
C SER A 149 8.20 9.14 -10.26
N ILE A 150 8.83 8.38 -9.37
CA ILE A 150 8.96 8.76 -7.96
C ILE A 150 9.82 10.03 -7.83
N LYS A 151 10.94 10.11 -8.55
CA LYS A 151 11.81 11.29 -8.55
C LYS A 151 11.08 12.54 -9.04
N LEU A 152 10.32 12.41 -10.12
CA LEU A 152 9.52 13.52 -10.65
C LEU A 152 8.45 13.98 -9.66
N SER A 153 7.71 13.04 -9.06
CA SER A 153 6.67 13.36 -8.06
C SER A 153 7.25 14.08 -6.84
N ARG A 154 8.46 13.70 -6.41
CA ARG A 154 9.15 14.37 -5.31
C ARG A 154 9.58 15.80 -5.69
N SER A 155 10.19 15.96 -6.86
CA SER A 155 10.57 17.29 -7.36
C SER A 155 9.36 18.23 -7.46
N GLN A 156 8.23 17.73 -7.94
CA GLN A 156 6.98 18.50 -7.97
C GLN A 156 6.45 18.84 -6.57
N ALA A 157 6.60 17.93 -5.61
CA ALA A 157 6.23 18.20 -4.22
C ALA A 157 7.14 19.27 -3.58
N GLU A 158 8.44 19.25 -3.89
CA GLU A 158 9.40 20.27 -3.43
C GLU A 158 9.10 21.65 -4.02
N GLU A 159 8.66 21.75 -5.26
CA GLU A 159 8.24 23.02 -5.87
C GLU A 159 6.96 23.58 -5.21
N ASN A 160 6.15 22.73 -4.62
CA ASN A 160 4.88 23.06 -3.96
C ASN A 160 4.95 22.91 -2.43
N ILE A 161 6.10 23.21 -1.83
CA ILE A 161 6.27 23.12 -0.38
C ILE A 161 5.29 24.07 0.31
N GLY A 162 4.21 23.50 0.82
CA GLY A 162 3.16 24.19 1.57
C GLY A 162 3.15 23.81 3.05
N ILE A 163 2.12 24.27 3.72
CA ILE A 163 1.92 23.99 5.14
C ILE A 163 1.80 22.48 5.42
N ASP A 164 1.16 21.73 4.54
CA ASP A 164 0.95 20.29 4.69
C ASP A 164 2.26 19.51 4.66
N TYR A 165 3.21 19.90 3.79
CA TYR A 165 4.55 19.32 3.77
C TYR A 165 5.25 19.52 5.11
N TRP A 166 5.29 20.77 5.61
CA TRP A 166 5.94 21.07 6.89
C TRP A 166 5.26 20.43 8.08
N MET A 167 3.92 20.35 8.07
CA MET A 167 3.16 19.64 9.10
C MET A 167 3.53 18.15 9.13
N ASN A 168 3.67 17.53 7.97
CA ASN A 168 4.10 16.13 7.90
C ASN A 168 5.53 15.93 8.42
N VAL A 169 6.47 16.78 8.01
CA VAL A 169 7.86 16.76 8.50
C VAL A 169 7.92 16.92 10.02
N LEU A 170 7.21 17.91 10.56
CA LEU A 170 7.20 18.19 12.00
C LEU A 170 6.53 17.07 12.80
N ASN A 171 5.44 16.49 12.30
CA ASN A 171 4.77 15.37 12.94
C ASN A 171 5.69 14.13 12.95
N THR A 172 6.32 13.82 11.84
CA THR A 172 7.27 12.71 11.75
C THR A 172 8.45 12.90 12.71
N TYR A 173 9.00 14.11 12.77
CA TYR A 173 10.06 14.41 13.71
C TYR A 173 9.59 14.31 15.18
N ALA A 174 8.41 14.80 15.49
CA ALA A 174 7.86 14.74 16.85
C ALA A 174 7.55 13.29 17.30
N GLU A 175 7.06 12.47 16.39
CA GLU A 175 6.66 11.08 16.69
C GLU A 175 7.85 10.11 16.70
N TYR A 176 8.77 10.27 15.75
CA TYR A 176 9.85 9.29 15.50
C TYR A 176 11.25 9.83 15.81
N GLY A 177 11.41 11.14 15.92
CA GLY A 177 12.72 11.77 16.06
C GLY A 177 13.53 11.76 14.74
N GLU A 178 12.88 11.48 13.62
CA GLU A 178 13.53 11.33 12.32
C GLU A 178 13.34 12.59 11.47
N ASP A 179 14.45 13.09 10.91
CA ASP A 179 14.43 14.14 9.91
C ASP A 179 14.24 13.52 8.52
N VAL A 180 13.07 13.68 7.97
CA VAL A 180 12.70 13.11 6.65
C VAL A 180 13.05 14.04 5.47
N THR A 181 13.64 15.20 5.74
CA THR A 181 13.92 16.19 4.69
C THR A 181 15.08 15.82 3.77
N ASP A 182 16.00 14.95 4.17
CA ASP A 182 17.27 14.73 3.45
C ASP A 182 17.57 13.27 3.02
N HIS A 183 16.73 12.28 3.38
CA HIS A 183 17.11 10.86 3.24
C HIS A 183 16.65 10.18 1.95
N SER A 184 15.69 10.75 1.26
CA SER A 184 14.92 9.97 0.26
C SER A 184 15.60 9.81 -1.10
N ASP A 185 16.39 10.79 -1.53
CA ASP A 185 17.00 10.75 -2.88
C ASP A 185 18.17 9.78 -2.97
N LYS A 186 19.00 9.72 -1.93
CA LYS A 186 20.12 8.78 -1.86
C LYS A 186 19.65 7.32 -1.87
N LEU A 187 18.52 7.04 -1.19
CA LEU A 187 17.93 5.71 -1.19
C LEU A 187 17.37 5.33 -2.57
N LEU A 188 16.79 6.31 -3.26
CA LEU A 188 16.22 6.11 -4.59
C LEU A 188 17.31 5.87 -5.64
N GLU A 189 18.41 6.64 -5.60
CA GLU A 189 19.55 6.51 -6.52
C GLU A 189 20.28 5.17 -6.38
N GLY A 190 20.31 4.60 -5.18
CA GLY A 190 20.93 3.30 -4.90
C GLY A 190 19.99 2.10 -4.99
N MET A 191 18.76 2.26 -5.51
CA MET A 191 17.78 1.17 -5.57
C MET A 191 18.06 0.23 -6.73
N THR A 192 18.15 -1.05 -6.47
CA THR A 192 18.42 -2.10 -7.46
C THR A 192 17.27 -3.09 -7.56
N VAL A 193 17.28 -3.89 -8.61
CA VAL A 193 16.32 -4.99 -8.79
C VAL A 193 16.46 -6.03 -7.68
N GLU A 194 17.68 -6.26 -7.23
CA GLU A 194 18.00 -7.18 -6.13
C GLU A 194 17.40 -6.69 -4.81
N ASP A 195 17.46 -5.39 -4.52
CA ASP A 195 16.83 -4.80 -3.34
C ASP A 195 15.31 -5.05 -3.34
N VAL A 196 14.67 -4.88 -4.49
CA VAL A 196 13.23 -5.14 -4.64
C VAL A 196 12.94 -6.63 -4.42
N ARG A 197 13.72 -7.54 -5.05
CA ARG A 197 13.58 -8.99 -4.87
C ARG A 197 13.68 -9.38 -3.40
N ASP A 198 14.69 -8.88 -2.69
CA ASP A 198 14.94 -9.25 -1.30
C ASP A 198 13.78 -8.80 -0.39
N VAL A 199 13.18 -7.67 -0.69
CA VAL A 199 11.97 -7.19 0.00
C VAL A 199 10.76 -8.06 -0.33
N VAL A 200 10.55 -8.44 -1.58
CA VAL A 200 9.48 -9.37 -1.99
C VAL A 200 9.59 -10.67 -1.19
N TRP A 201 10.77 -11.26 -1.15
CA TRP A 201 11.03 -12.47 -0.37
C TRP A 201 10.74 -12.30 1.11
N LYS A 202 11.24 -11.23 1.69
CA LYS A 202 11.04 -10.91 3.10
C LYS A 202 9.57 -10.72 3.44
N PHE A 203 8.84 -9.99 2.58
CA PHE A 203 7.44 -9.70 2.78
C PHE A 203 6.57 -10.96 2.64
N LEU A 204 6.74 -11.72 1.56
CA LEU A 204 5.90 -12.88 1.26
C LEU A 204 6.19 -14.10 2.14
N LYS A 205 7.40 -14.23 2.70
CA LYS A 205 7.79 -15.38 3.54
C LYS A 205 6.88 -15.64 4.75
N LYS A 206 6.29 -14.59 5.33
CA LYS A 206 5.42 -14.66 6.52
C LYS A 206 4.16 -13.81 6.34
N VAL A 207 3.70 -13.70 5.12
CA VAL A 207 2.53 -12.91 4.81
C VAL A 207 1.27 -13.59 5.32
N LYS A 208 0.40 -12.79 5.93
CA LYS A 208 -0.98 -13.15 6.26
C LYS A 208 -1.85 -12.59 5.15
N VAL A 209 -2.78 -13.37 4.64
CA VAL A 209 -3.67 -12.96 3.56
C VAL A 209 -5.10 -12.91 4.07
N ARG A 210 -5.76 -11.80 3.81
CA ARG A 210 -7.20 -11.66 4.02
C ARG A 210 -7.82 -11.26 2.72
N ASP A 211 -8.83 -11.98 2.31
CA ASP A 211 -9.59 -11.59 1.15
C ASP A 211 -11.06 -11.30 1.50
N TRP A 212 -11.58 -10.26 0.91
CA TRP A 212 -12.98 -9.90 0.96
C TRP A 212 -13.49 -9.85 -0.46
N VAL A 213 -14.51 -10.65 -0.71
CA VAL A 213 -15.20 -10.68 -1.98
C VAL A 213 -16.64 -10.20 -1.76
N ILE A 214 -17.05 -9.21 -2.55
CA ILE A 214 -18.42 -8.73 -2.58
C ILE A 214 -18.95 -9.08 -3.96
N LYS A 215 -20.03 -9.84 -4.03
CA LYS A 215 -20.70 -10.23 -5.28
C LYS A 215 -22.12 -9.67 -5.31
N SER A 216 -22.58 -9.25 -6.49
CA SER A 216 -23.99 -8.95 -6.70
C SER A 216 -24.84 -10.20 -6.47
N GLU A 217 -26.04 -10.02 -5.97
CA GLU A 217 -27.07 -11.09 -6.01
C GLU A 217 -27.29 -11.57 -7.44
N GLU A 218 -27.68 -12.83 -7.60
CA GLU A 218 -28.14 -13.31 -8.90
C GLU A 218 -29.37 -12.54 -9.29
N ALA A 219 -29.41 -12.03 -10.50
CA ALA A 219 -30.61 -11.44 -11.04
C ALA A 219 -31.68 -12.53 -11.03
N ASP A 220 -32.78 -12.30 -10.32
CA ASP A 220 -33.93 -13.20 -10.40
C ASP A 220 -34.47 -13.16 -11.82
N PRO A 221 -34.37 -14.27 -12.57
CA PRO A 221 -34.86 -14.28 -13.97
C PRO A 221 -36.35 -13.98 -14.10
N LEU A 222 -37.09 -14.03 -12.99
CA LEU A 222 -38.53 -13.77 -12.96
C LEU A 222 -38.88 -12.31 -12.64
N SER A 223 -37.94 -11.52 -12.16
CA SER A 223 -38.20 -10.12 -11.79
C SER A 223 -38.43 -9.18 -12.98
N ASP A 224 -38.03 -9.58 -14.20
CA ASP A 224 -38.20 -8.79 -15.41
C ASP A 224 -39.58 -8.96 -16.06
N TRP A 225 -40.46 -9.84 -15.56
CA TRP A 225 -41.78 -10.08 -16.07
C TRP A 225 -42.90 -9.26 -15.38
N GLU A 226 -42.54 -8.50 -14.32
CA GLU A 226 -43.47 -7.65 -13.57
C GLU A 226 -43.32 -6.15 -13.85
N LYS A 227 -42.53 -5.76 -14.86
CA LYS A 227 -42.40 -4.38 -15.32
C LYS A 227 -42.91 -4.24 -16.74
#